data_5c379f40f58841a0a16c19fa987e1641
#
_entry.id   5c379f40f58841a0a16c19fa987e1641
#
_cell.length_a   1.000
_cell.length_b   1.000
_cell.length_c   1.000
_cell.angle_alpha   90.00
_cell.angle_beta   90.00
_cell.angle_gamma   90.00
#
_symmetry.space_group_name_H-M   'P 1'
#
loop_
_entity.id
_entity.type
_entity.pdbx_description
1 polymer ?
#
loop_
_entity_poly.entity_id
_entity_poly.type
_entity_poly.pdbx_seq_one_letter_code
_entity_poly.pdbx_strand_id
1 'polypeptide(L)'
;MTRIHTLKLQWLFSLLLLPALVFSQNGQSVSLLFVGDVMQHGPQIKGAYNPSTDRYEYEHTWQFIKPTIEKADLAIANLEVTHAGKPYSGYPQFSAPDDLSRALKNTGFDILLTANNHSCDGGAKGVVRTLDVLDGLKLPHTGTFRSKEERDQNYPLIVEKNNLKIAILNYTYGTNGLYVKAPLIINYIDSAVLKTDFEKAKKQADYIICTMHWGDEYKSLPNAKQKSWERYCYELGADMVIGSHPHVIQPVERKTIDNKEKLTAYSLGNFVSNQRDRYKNGGMMLRSEIARENNQVVLKKADYMLFYVHTAEEGAYKHYYVLPDYPYDSLDGQFFSATERATRDQFFTDSRDLMNKHGKNIAEFKVGKNITFDRVLKGYYAIEIDSSELRYMEHQLPHMEVIYSERDLDGKSHVLIGYAESEVAARGNKQMIDLIANKPENVKIVHVSRFGIKEIK
;
A
#
# COMPACT_ATOMS: atom_id res chain seq x y z
N MET A 1 63.98 -6.02 -74.07
CA MET A 1 64.22 -6.10 -72.62
C MET A 1 63.12 -5.32 -71.91
N THR A 2 62.07 -5.96 -71.51
CA THR A 2 60.89 -5.33 -70.91
C THR A 2 60.65 -5.99 -69.53
N ARG A 3 60.80 -5.20 -68.46
CA ARG A 3 60.58 -5.63 -67.12
C ARG A 3 59.08 -5.57 -66.79
N ILE A 4 58.50 -6.68 -66.39
CA ILE A 4 57.14 -6.81 -65.93
C ILE A 4 57.13 -6.57 -64.39
N HIS A 5 56.45 -5.52 -63.97
CA HIS A 5 56.14 -5.28 -62.49
C HIS A 5 54.91 -6.02 -62.12
N THR A 6 55.03 -7.00 -61.18
CA THR A 6 53.97 -7.68 -60.54
C THR A 6 53.41 -6.85 -59.36
N LEU A 7 52.18 -6.36 -59.47
CA LEU A 7 51.45 -5.75 -58.34
C LEU A 7 50.96 -6.86 -57.44
N LYS A 8 51.37 -6.83 -56.15
CA LYS A 8 50.80 -7.62 -55.09
C LYS A 8 49.55 -6.92 -54.53
N LEU A 9 48.41 -7.50 -54.77
CA LEU A 9 47.15 -7.04 -54.23
C LEU A 9 47.05 -7.54 -52.75
N GLN A 10 47.24 -6.64 -51.78
CA GLN A 10 46.99 -6.93 -50.36
C GLN A 10 45.51 -6.73 -50.08
N TRP A 11 44.81 -7.83 -49.72
CA TRP A 11 43.46 -7.81 -49.19
C TRP A 11 43.50 -7.36 -47.72
N LEU A 12 43.08 -6.12 -47.43
CA LEU A 12 42.76 -5.69 -46.06
C LEU A 12 41.40 -6.27 -45.68
N PHE A 13 41.38 -7.26 -44.81
CA PHE A 13 40.19 -7.67 -44.08
C PHE A 13 39.89 -6.60 -43.01
N SER A 14 39.00 -5.67 -43.32
CA SER A 14 38.41 -4.79 -42.31
C SER A 14 37.40 -5.60 -41.49
N LEU A 15 37.83 -6.06 -40.32
CA LEU A 15 36.93 -6.62 -39.29
C LEU A 15 36.02 -5.46 -38.80
N LEU A 16 34.78 -5.40 -39.27
CA LEU A 16 33.75 -4.55 -38.71
C LEU A 16 33.38 -5.14 -37.31
N LEU A 17 34.01 -4.61 -36.28
CA LEU A 17 33.55 -4.73 -34.90
C LEU A 17 32.22 -3.94 -34.79
N LEU A 18 31.10 -4.63 -34.99
CA LEU A 18 29.81 -4.15 -34.54
C LEU A 18 29.88 -4.04 -33.00
N PRO A 19 29.69 -2.86 -32.41
CA PRO A 19 29.52 -2.79 -30.95
C PRO A 19 28.27 -3.62 -30.62
N ALA A 20 28.46 -4.74 -29.95
CA ALA A 20 27.35 -5.39 -29.26
C ALA A 20 26.80 -4.34 -28.26
N LEU A 21 25.67 -3.76 -28.62
CA LEU A 21 24.88 -2.99 -27.70
C LEU A 21 24.49 -3.97 -26.57
N VAL A 22 25.30 -3.99 -25.54
CA VAL A 22 24.94 -4.56 -24.26
C VAL A 22 23.82 -3.66 -23.76
N PHE A 23 22.58 -3.98 -24.13
CA PHE A 23 21.42 -3.45 -23.43
C PHE A 23 21.60 -3.87 -21.99
N SER A 24 21.97 -2.92 -21.16
CA SER A 24 21.91 -3.08 -19.72
C SER A 24 20.52 -3.62 -19.39
N GLN A 25 20.47 -4.87 -18.89
CA GLN A 25 19.24 -5.49 -18.38
C GLN A 25 18.79 -4.85 -17.06
N ASN A 26 19.18 -3.62 -16.78
CA ASN A 26 18.69 -2.83 -15.68
C ASN A 26 17.29 -2.33 -16.03
N GLY A 27 16.24 -3.02 -15.50
CA GLY A 27 14.95 -2.41 -15.59
C GLY A 27 13.71 -3.30 -15.62
N GLN A 28 13.82 -4.59 -15.42
CA GLN A 28 12.62 -5.44 -15.30
C GLN A 28 12.45 -5.97 -13.86
N SER A 29 12.38 -5.06 -12.90
CA SER A 29 11.99 -5.40 -11.53
C SER A 29 10.75 -4.60 -11.13
N VAL A 30 9.97 -5.19 -10.22
CA VAL A 30 8.78 -4.57 -9.62
C VAL A 30 8.86 -4.77 -8.12
N SER A 31 8.78 -3.68 -7.39
CA SER A 31 8.64 -3.68 -5.95
C SER A 31 7.15 -3.77 -5.58
N LEU A 32 6.82 -4.73 -4.72
CA LEU A 32 5.47 -5.02 -4.26
C LEU A 32 5.37 -4.73 -2.76
N LEU A 33 4.25 -4.15 -2.34
CA LEU A 33 3.94 -3.91 -0.94
C LEU A 33 2.53 -4.41 -0.65
N PHE A 34 2.38 -5.19 0.42
CA PHE A 34 1.10 -5.69 0.88
C PHE A 34 0.85 -5.25 2.32
N VAL A 35 -0.39 -4.86 2.60
CA VAL A 35 -0.90 -4.65 3.96
C VAL A 35 -2.13 -5.52 4.19
N GLY A 36 -2.48 -5.74 5.46
CA GLY A 36 -3.63 -6.54 5.86
C GLY A 36 -4.95 -5.77 5.82
N ASP A 37 -5.75 -5.95 6.85
CA ASP A 37 -7.16 -5.62 6.88
C ASP A 37 -7.39 -4.12 7.11
N VAL A 38 -7.98 -3.44 6.12
CA VAL A 38 -8.46 -2.06 6.21
C VAL A 38 -9.90 -2.12 6.71
N MET A 39 -10.08 -1.87 7.99
CA MET A 39 -11.40 -1.87 8.64
C MET A 39 -11.86 -0.47 9.01
N GLN A 40 -13.19 -0.30 9.21
CA GLN A 40 -13.77 1.00 9.54
C GLN A 40 -14.86 0.86 10.61
N HIS A 41 -14.45 0.84 11.87
CA HIS A 41 -15.36 0.79 13.00
C HIS A 41 -16.03 2.15 13.29
N GLY A 42 -17.13 2.15 14.04
CA GLY A 42 -17.86 3.37 14.38
C GLY A 42 -16.99 4.52 14.95
N PRO A 43 -16.08 4.26 15.91
CA PRO A 43 -15.17 5.30 16.39
C PRO A 43 -14.23 5.88 15.32
N GLN A 44 -13.80 5.07 14.33
CA GLN A 44 -12.98 5.53 13.21
C GLN A 44 -13.78 6.45 12.29
N ILE A 45 -15.05 6.09 11.98
CA ILE A 45 -15.95 6.94 11.18
C ILE A 45 -16.16 8.28 11.89
N LYS A 46 -16.43 8.27 13.19
CA LYS A 46 -16.61 9.50 13.97
C LYS A 46 -15.36 10.37 13.99
N GLY A 47 -14.19 9.75 14.18
CA GLY A 47 -12.91 10.47 14.24
C GLY A 47 -12.48 11.04 12.89
N ALA A 48 -12.91 10.46 11.79
CA ALA A 48 -12.64 10.97 10.45
C ALA A 48 -13.57 12.11 10.03
N TYR A 49 -14.74 12.27 10.68
CA TYR A 49 -15.70 13.29 10.29
C TYR A 49 -15.25 14.70 10.69
N ASN A 50 -15.11 15.58 9.72
CA ASN A 50 -14.84 16.99 9.91
C ASN A 50 -16.13 17.81 9.73
N PRO A 51 -16.72 18.33 10.81
CA PRO A 51 -17.98 19.08 10.74
C PRO A 51 -17.84 20.42 10.01
N SER A 52 -16.63 20.97 9.89
CA SER A 52 -16.40 22.24 9.19
C SER A 52 -16.49 22.11 7.67
N THR A 53 -16.17 20.93 7.14
CA THR A 53 -16.19 20.63 5.71
C THR A 53 -17.33 19.69 5.31
N ASP A 54 -18.06 19.11 6.27
CA ASP A 54 -19.03 18.01 6.10
C ASP A 54 -18.44 16.80 5.34
N ARG A 55 -17.17 16.51 5.58
CA ARG A 55 -16.42 15.42 4.91
C ARG A 55 -15.77 14.50 5.92
N TYR A 56 -15.32 13.33 5.41
CA TYR A 56 -14.54 12.36 6.17
C TYR A 56 -13.08 12.43 5.72
N GLU A 57 -12.19 12.78 6.64
CA GLU A 57 -10.78 13.03 6.36
C GLU A 57 -9.93 11.93 7.01
N TYR A 58 -9.16 11.20 6.20
CA TYR A 58 -8.35 10.05 6.63
C TYR A 58 -6.85 10.25 6.41
N GLU A 59 -6.44 11.36 5.79
CA GLU A 59 -5.05 11.60 5.40
C GLU A 59 -4.08 11.53 6.58
N HIS A 60 -4.51 12.04 7.74
CA HIS A 60 -3.73 11.97 8.99
C HIS A 60 -3.46 10.52 9.43
N THR A 61 -4.34 9.57 9.10
CA THR A 61 -4.17 8.15 9.48
C THR A 61 -2.93 7.53 8.83
N TRP A 62 -2.59 7.95 7.62
CA TRP A 62 -1.56 7.35 6.80
C TRP A 62 -0.25 8.15 6.72
N GLN A 63 -0.22 9.37 7.23
CA GLN A 63 0.88 10.32 7.02
C GLN A 63 2.27 9.76 7.38
N PHE A 64 2.38 8.92 8.41
CA PHE A 64 3.65 8.35 8.84
C PHE A 64 4.10 7.14 8.02
N ILE A 65 3.20 6.54 7.28
CA ILE A 65 3.46 5.31 6.53
C ILE A 65 3.43 5.54 5.01
N LYS A 66 2.79 6.63 4.58
CA LYS A 66 2.68 7.04 3.18
C LYS A 66 4.03 7.04 2.45
N PRO A 67 5.14 7.61 3.00
CA PRO A 67 6.43 7.60 2.31
C PRO A 67 7.00 6.19 2.06
N THR A 68 6.54 5.18 2.80
CA THR A 68 6.92 3.79 2.57
C THR A 68 6.07 3.16 1.48
N ILE A 69 4.77 3.47 1.47
CA ILE A 69 3.82 2.96 0.48
C ILE A 69 4.14 3.51 -0.92
N GLU A 70 4.37 4.81 -1.04
CA GLU A 70 4.67 5.49 -2.32
C GLU A 70 5.98 5.02 -3.00
N LYS A 71 6.87 4.37 -2.26
CA LYS A 71 8.10 3.79 -2.82
C LYS A 71 7.89 2.46 -3.53
N ALA A 72 6.75 1.81 -3.32
CA ALA A 72 6.43 0.58 -4.00
C ALA A 72 5.92 0.87 -5.43
N ASP A 73 6.28 0.01 -6.39
CA ASP A 73 5.70 0.07 -7.72
C ASP A 73 4.23 -0.35 -7.73
N LEU A 74 3.86 -1.26 -6.83
CA LEU A 74 2.49 -1.72 -6.61
C LEU A 74 2.24 -1.95 -5.11
N ALA A 75 1.33 -1.17 -4.54
CA ALA A 75 0.86 -1.30 -3.17
C ALA A 75 -0.57 -1.86 -3.13
N ILE A 76 -0.79 -2.91 -2.33
CA ILE A 76 -2.00 -3.72 -2.32
C ILE A 76 -2.55 -3.82 -0.89
N ALA A 77 -3.86 -3.57 -0.71
CA ALA A 77 -4.54 -3.66 0.58
C ALA A 77 -5.83 -4.49 0.52
N ASN A 78 -6.18 -5.16 1.61
CA ASN A 78 -7.47 -5.82 1.75
C ASN A 78 -8.52 -4.81 2.27
N LEU A 79 -9.47 -4.42 1.42
CA LEU A 79 -10.59 -3.54 1.78
C LEU A 79 -11.68 -4.35 2.48
N GLU A 80 -11.61 -4.46 3.80
CA GLU A 80 -12.51 -5.29 4.59
C GLU A 80 -13.74 -4.53 5.09
N VAL A 81 -14.33 -3.76 4.19
CA VAL A 81 -15.57 -3.00 4.37
C VAL A 81 -16.30 -2.87 3.04
N THR A 82 -17.58 -2.50 3.09
CA THR A 82 -18.31 -2.04 1.90
C THR A 82 -18.49 -0.52 1.93
N HIS A 83 -18.73 0.07 0.78
CA HIS A 83 -19.22 1.45 0.61
C HIS A 83 -20.73 1.44 0.32
N ALA A 84 -21.53 0.90 1.25
CA ALA A 84 -22.98 0.74 1.04
C ALA A 84 -23.77 2.08 1.05
N GLY A 85 -23.11 3.19 1.41
CA GLY A 85 -23.69 4.53 1.52
C GLY A 85 -24.22 4.83 2.91
N LYS A 86 -24.79 6.03 3.07
CA LYS A 86 -25.39 6.47 4.35
C LYS A 86 -26.64 5.65 4.68
N PRO A 87 -26.93 5.36 5.98
CA PRO A 87 -26.09 5.71 7.11
C PRO A 87 -24.82 4.86 7.17
N TYR A 88 -23.69 5.51 7.46
CA TYR A 88 -22.42 4.78 7.64
C TYR A 88 -22.44 3.99 8.95
N SER A 89 -21.82 2.81 8.93
CA SER A 89 -21.82 1.88 10.08
C SER A 89 -20.50 1.13 10.21
N GLY A 90 -20.13 0.82 11.45
CA GLY A 90 -19.08 -0.14 11.78
C GLY A 90 -19.64 -1.55 11.93
N TYR A 91 -18.92 -2.37 12.76
CA TYR A 91 -19.32 -3.72 13.09
C TYR A 91 -20.78 -3.78 13.60
N PRO A 92 -21.61 -4.79 13.25
CA PRO A 92 -21.22 -6.02 12.53
C PRO A 92 -21.32 -5.95 11.01
N GLN A 93 -21.94 -4.93 10.43
CA GLN A 93 -22.04 -4.74 8.98
C GLN A 93 -21.46 -3.37 8.63
N PHE A 94 -20.34 -3.40 7.93
CA PHE A 94 -19.60 -2.18 7.60
C PHE A 94 -20.17 -1.45 6.39
N SER A 95 -20.40 -0.15 6.56
CA SER A 95 -20.64 0.78 5.47
C SER A 95 -19.73 1.99 5.69
N ALA A 96 -18.59 2.00 5.05
CA ALA A 96 -17.60 3.07 5.17
C ALA A 96 -17.92 4.26 4.26
N PRO A 97 -17.53 5.50 4.64
CA PRO A 97 -17.50 6.64 3.73
C PRO A 97 -16.60 6.36 2.51
N ASP A 98 -16.98 6.87 1.34
CA ASP A 98 -16.22 6.73 0.10
C ASP A 98 -14.83 7.36 0.21
N ASP A 99 -14.71 8.36 1.06
CA ASP A 99 -13.45 9.06 1.36
C ASP A 99 -12.36 8.14 1.90
N LEU A 100 -12.72 7.00 2.52
CA LEU A 100 -11.75 5.99 2.96
C LEU A 100 -10.93 5.44 1.77
N SER A 101 -11.60 4.95 0.73
CA SER A 101 -10.90 4.43 -0.46
C SER A 101 -10.20 5.54 -1.26
N ARG A 102 -10.73 6.76 -1.25
CA ARG A 102 -10.05 7.91 -1.82
C ARG A 102 -8.75 8.21 -1.09
N ALA A 103 -8.77 8.22 0.25
CA ALA A 103 -7.58 8.42 1.05
C ALA A 103 -6.54 7.30 0.88
N LEU A 104 -6.98 6.04 0.76
CA LEU A 104 -6.08 4.92 0.41
C LEU A 104 -5.38 5.15 -0.92
N LYS A 105 -6.14 5.55 -1.96
CA LYS A 105 -5.55 5.91 -3.27
C LYS A 105 -4.55 7.05 -3.14
N ASN A 106 -4.90 8.12 -2.43
CA ASN A 106 -4.02 9.28 -2.22
C ASN A 106 -2.77 8.93 -1.40
N THR A 107 -2.85 7.87 -0.59
CA THR A 107 -1.70 7.33 0.16
C THR A 107 -0.75 6.52 -0.73
N GLY A 108 -1.16 6.14 -1.94
CA GLY A 108 -0.33 5.41 -2.90
C GLY A 108 -0.71 3.94 -3.05
N PHE A 109 -1.88 3.51 -2.56
CA PHE A 109 -2.38 2.16 -2.86
C PHE A 109 -2.88 2.08 -4.30
N ASP A 110 -2.40 1.07 -5.01
CA ASP A 110 -2.71 0.82 -6.42
C ASP A 110 -3.85 -0.17 -6.61
N ILE A 111 -4.03 -1.12 -5.68
CA ILE A 111 -4.99 -2.21 -5.82
C ILE A 111 -5.68 -2.50 -4.49
N LEU A 112 -7.01 -2.64 -4.53
CA LEU A 112 -7.80 -3.09 -3.39
C LEU A 112 -8.39 -4.48 -3.63
N LEU A 113 -8.23 -5.36 -2.62
CA LEU A 113 -8.82 -6.70 -2.59
C LEU A 113 -10.20 -6.61 -1.95
N THR A 114 -11.20 -7.16 -2.61
CA THR A 114 -12.61 -7.01 -2.20
C THR A 114 -13.28 -8.32 -1.78
N ALA A 115 -12.64 -9.50 -2.00
CA ALA A 115 -13.15 -10.77 -1.50
C ALA A 115 -12.68 -11.01 -0.06
N ASN A 116 -13.57 -10.76 0.88
CA ASN A 116 -13.40 -10.98 2.31
C ASN A 116 -14.74 -11.32 2.98
N ASN A 117 -14.75 -11.58 4.28
CA ASN A 117 -15.99 -11.96 5.01
C ASN A 117 -17.00 -10.80 5.11
N HIS A 118 -16.59 -9.55 4.87
CA HIS A 118 -17.45 -8.36 4.84
C HIS A 118 -17.87 -7.92 3.43
N SER A 119 -17.52 -8.68 2.39
CA SER A 119 -17.87 -8.35 1.00
C SER A 119 -19.36 -8.17 0.76
N CYS A 120 -20.21 -8.85 1.55
CA CYS A 120 -21.67 -8.82 1.41
C CYS A 120 -22.37 -7.86 2.38
N ASP A 121 -21.64 -7.06 3.15
CA ASP A 121 -22.25 -6.07 4.03
C ASP A 121 -23.06 -5.07 3.20
N GLY A 122 -24.24 -4.68 3.68
CA GLY A 122 -25.17 -3.88 2.87
C GLY A 122 -25.86 -4.63 1.71
N GLY A 123 -25.66 -5.97 1.62
CA GLY A 123 -26.28 -6.83 0.60
C GLY A 123 -25.86 -6.52 -0.83
N ALA A 124 -26.69 -6.86 -1.79
CA ALA A 124 -26.43 -6.63 -3.22
C ALA A 124 -26.11 -5.16 -3.56
N LYS A 125 -26.82 -4.22 -2.92
CA LYS A 125 -26.58 -2.78 -3.08
C LYS A 125 -25.20 -2.40 -2.57
N GLY A 126 -24.77 -2.95 -1.43
CA GLY A 126 -23.42 -2.70 -0.85
C GLY A 126 -22.32 -3.16 -1.79
N VAL A 127 -22.43 -4.38 -2.33
CA VAL A 127 -21.46 -4.91 -3.31
C VAL A 127 -21.36 -4.01 -4.54
N VAL A 128 -22.49 -3.74 -5.20
CA VAL A 128 -22.49 -2.93 -6.44
C VAL A 128 -21.92 -1.54 -6.18
N ARG A 129 -22.39 -0.87 -5.11
CA ARG A 129 -21.94 0.48 -4.80
C ARG A 129 -20.43 0.54 -4.44
N THR A 130 -19.93 -0.48 -3.76
CA THR A 130 -18.49 -0.57 -3.50
C THR A 130 -17.69 -0.59 -4.81
N LEU A 131 -18.09 -1.42 -5.76
CA LEU A 131 -17.47 -1.47 -7.07
C LEU A 131 -17.60 -0.12 -7.82
N ASP A 132 -18.77 0.52 -7.77
CA ASP A 132 -18.99 1.84 -8.42
C ASP A 132 -18.09 2.93 -7.83
N VAL A 133 -17.86 2.92 -6.51
CA VAL A 133 -16.95 3.84 -5.82
C VAL A 133 -15.51 3.62 -6.29
N LEU A 134 -15.06 2.36 -6.32
CA LEU A 134 -13.70 2.03 -6.73
C LEU A 134 -13.45 2.35 -8.22
N ASP A 135 -14.43 2.05 -9.09
CA ASP A 135 -14.38 2.41 -10.51
C ASP A 135 -14.35 3.94 -10.70
N GLY A 136 -15.19 4.67 -9.97
CA GLY A 136 -15.23 6.13 -10.00
C GLY A 136 -13.91 6.76 -9.56
N LEU A 137 -13.23 6.13 -8.61
CA LEU A 137 -11.88 6.51 -8.18
C LEU A 137 -10.80 6.05 -9.18
N LYS A 138 -11.11 5.23 -10.17
CA LYS A 138 -10.13 4.57 -11.05
C LYS A 138 -9.09 3.80 -10.22
N LEU A 139 -9.54 3.10 -9.19
CA LEU A 139 -8.71 2.30 -8.29
C LEU A 139 -8.90 0.83 -8.62
N PRO A 140 -7.92 0.17 -9.23
CA PRO A 140 -7.95 -1.25 -9.56
C PRO A 140 -8.36 -2.10 -8.36
N HIS A 141 -9.26 -3.05 -8.58
CA HIS A 141 -9.76 -3.92 -7.52
C HIS A 141 -10.12 -5.31 -8.07
N THR A 142 -10.19 -6.29 -7.19
CA THR A 142 -10.54 -7.66 -7.58
C THR A 142 -11.07 -8.46 -6.40
N GLY A 143 -11.88 -9.49 -6.71
CA GLY A 143 -12.46 -10.41 -5.74
C GLY A 143 -13.98 -10.46 -5.75
N THR A 144 -14.63 -9.35 -6.13
CA THR A 144 -16.08 -9.24 -6.28
C THR A 144 -16.45 -8.65 -7.64
N PHE A 145 -17.60 -9.02 -8.21
CA PHE A 145 -17.99 -8.64 -9.57
C PHE A 145 -19.51 -8.47 -9.67
N ARG A 146 -19.95 -7.60 -10.57
CA ARG A 146 -21.37 -7.35 -10.83
C ARG A 146 -22.03 -8.48 -11.61
N SER A 147 -21.24 -9.22 -12.41
CA SER A 147 -21.74 -10.36 -13.19
C SER A 147 -20.64 -11.35 -13.54
N LYS A 148 -21.06 -12.49 -14.11
CA LYS A 148 -20.14 -13.50 -14.64
C LYS A 148 -19.32 -12.94 -15.80
N GLU A 149 -19.95 -12.16 -16.67
CA GLU A 149 -19.32 -11.53 -17.83
C GLU A 149 -18.21 -10.58 -17.39
N GLU A 150 -18.47 -9.72 -16.40
CA GLU A 150 -17.49 -8.81 -15.82
C GLU A 150 -16.30 -9.59 -15.22
N ARG A 151 -16.60 -10.67 -14.47
CA ARG A 151 -15.55 -11.53 -13.92
C ARG A 151 -14.73 -12.21 -15.02
N ASP A 152 -15.38 -12.75 -16.02
CA ASP A 152 -14.69 -13.47 -17.10
C ASP A 152 -13.75 -12.56 -17.92
N GLN A 153 -14.10 -11.28 -18.05
CA GLN A 153 -13.30 -10.26 -18.73
C GLN A 153 -12.15 -9.73 -17.87
N ASN A 154 -12.37 -9.55 -16.57
CA ASN A 154 -11.46 -8.82 -15.68
C ASN A 154 -10.73 -9.72 -14.68
N TYR A 155 -10.93 -11.03 -14.70
CA TYR A 155 -10.31 -11.95 -13.76
C TYR A 155 -9.59 -13.11 -14.44
N PRO A 156 -8.32 -13.40 -14.04
CA PRO A 156 -7.55 -12.74 -12.98
C PRO A 156 -7.25 -11.26 -13.29
N LEU A 157 -7.06 -10.43 -12.26
CA LEU A 157 -6.59 -9.06 -12.45
C LEU A 157 -5.14 -9.10 -12.94
N ILE A 158 -4.92 -8.66 -14.17
CA ILE A 158 -3.60 -8.58 -14.76
C ILE A 158 -3.08 -7.14 -14.66
N VAL A 159 -1.94 -6.97 -14.03
CA VAL A 159 -1.24 -5.68 -13.93
C VAL A 159 0.08 -5.79 -14.69
N GLU A 160 0.31 -4.87 -15.60
CA GLU A 160 1.60 -4.76 -16.29
C GLU A 160 2.39 -3.59 -15.70
N LYS A 161 3.56 -3.87 -15.16
CA LYS A 161 4.46 -2.89 -14.58
C LYS A 161 5.90 -3.24 -14.95
N ASN A 162 6.65 -2.28 -15.44
CA ASN A 162 8.05 -2.47 -15.83
C ASN A 162 8.26 -3.69 -16.76
N ASN A 163 7.35 -3.91 -17.71
CA ASN A 163 7.31 -5.06 -18.63
C ASN A 163 7.20 -6.44 -17.95
N LEU A 164 6.68 -6.50 -16.73
CA LEU A 164 6.29 -7.72 -16.05
C LEU A 164 4.76 -7.77 -15.95
N LYS A 165 4.17 -8.89 -16.34
CA LYS A 165 2.74 -9.16 -16.19
C LYS A 165 2.51 -9.95 -14.91
N ILE A 166 1.76 -9.37 -13.99
CA ILE A 166 1.47 -9.94 -12.67
C ILE A 166 -0.02 -10.24 -12.61
N ALA A 167 -0.37 -11.49 -12.34
CA ALA A 167 -1.75 -11.89 -12.06
C ALA A 167 -2.02 -11.81 -10.57
N ILE A 168 -3.11 -11.15 -10.19
CA ILE A 168 -3.60 -11.09 -8.81
C ILE A 168 -4.92 -11.84 -8.73
N LEU A 169 -4.94 -12.88 -7.91
CA LEU A 169 -6.09 -13.69 -7.57
C LEU A 169 -6.53 -13.37 -6.15
N ASN A 170 -7.83 -13.23 -5.90
CA ASN A 170 -8.36 -12.90 -4.56
C ASN A 170 -9.60 -13.74 -4.24
N TYR A 171 -9.60 -14.39 -3.06
CA TYR A 171 -10.66 -15.27 -2.60
C TYR A 171 -10.94 -15.12 -1.11
N THR A 172 -12.17 -15.45 -0.69
CA THR A 172 -12.59 -15.49 0.71
C THR A 172 -13.14 -16.85 1.12
N TYR A 173 -12.98 -17.21 2.39
CA TYR A 173 -13.57 -18.42 2.96
C TYR A 173 -15.08 -18.36 3.13
N GLY A 174 -15.65 -17.15 3.18
CA GLY A 174 -17.06 -16.93 3.46
C GLY A 174 -17.41 -15.46 3.56
N THR A 175 -18.67 -15.16 3.87
CA THR A 175 -19.24 -13.82 3.96
C THR A 175 -20.14 -13.66 5.20
N ASN A 176 -19.70 -14.14 6.36
CA ASN A 176 -20.40 -14.02 7.66
C ASN A 176 -21.87 -14.47 7.63
N GLY A 177 -22.17 -15.50 6.81
CA GLY A 177 -23.54 -15.98 6.63
C GLY A 177 -24.44 -15.11 5.76
N LEU A 178 -23.95 -13.97 5.28
CA LEU A 178 -24.59 -13.16 4.26
C LEU A 178 -24.25 -13.73 2.88
N TYR A 179 -25.15 -13.52 1.92
CA TYR A 179 -24.90 -13.90 0.53
C TYR A 179 -25.58 -12.95 -0.44
N VAL A 180 -25.04 -12.86 -1.62
CA VAL A 180 -25.69 -12.16 -2.75
C VAL A 180 -26.05 -13.17 -3.82
N LYS A 181 -27.14 -12.86 -4.55
CA LYS A 181 -27.63 -13.71 -5.63
C LYS A 181 -26.99 -13.30 -6.97
N ALA A 182 -26.99 -14.22 -7.92
CA ALA A 182 -26.68 -13.88 -9.31
C ALA A 182 -27.47 -12.64 -9.76
N PRO A 183 -26.89 -11.75 -10.57
CA PRO A 183 -25.63 -11.95 -11.31
C PRO A 183 -24.35 -11.68 -10.49
N LEU A 184 -24.44 -11.15 -9.26
CA LEU A 184 -23.28 -10.78 -8.45
C LEU A 184 -22.42 -12.01 -8.11
N ILE A 185 -21.12 -11.81 -8.11
CA ILE A 185 -20.15 -12.86 -7.78
C ILE A 185 -19.20 -12.38 -6.69
N ILE A 186 -19.01 -13.21 -5.68
CA ILE A 186 -17.93 -13.14 -4.71
C ILE A 186 -17.03 -14.34 -4.98
N ASN A 187 -15.73 -14.15 -5.05
CA ASN A 187 -14.79 -15.24 -5.22
C ASN A 187 -14.59 -15.99 -3.90
N TYR A 188 -15.26 -17.13 -3.76
CA TYR A 188 -15.04 -18.04 -2.65
C TYR A 188 -13.87 -18.99 -2.90
N ILE A 189 -13.21 -19.42 -1.82
CA ILE A 189 -12.18 -20.44 -1.86
C ILE A 189 -12.83 -21.78 -2.22
N ASP A 190 -12.64 -22.21 -3.47
CA ASP A 190 -13.14 -23.45 -4.04
C ASP A 190 -12.08 -24.06 -4.96
N SER A 191 -11.82 -25.35 -4.84
CA SER A 191 -10.72 -26.02 -5.57
C SER A 191 -10.91 -26.01 -7.09
N ALA A 192 -12.13 -26.17 -7.58
CA ALA A 192 -12.41 -26.17 -9.01
C ALA A 192 -12.31 -24.76 -9.61
N VAL A 193 -12.79 -23.76 -8.85
CA VAL A 193 -12.67 -22.34 -9.23
C VAL A 193 -11.20 -21.93 -9.27
N LEU A 194 -10.44 -22.22 -8.21
CA LEU A 194 -9.01 -21.90 -8.16
C LEU A 194 -8.28 -22.51 -9.34
N LYS A 195 -8.49 -23.82 -9.62
CA LYS A 195 -7.85 -24.53 -10.73
C LYS A 195 -8.08 -23.81 -12.07
N THR A 196 -9.33 -23.47 -12.37
CA THR A 196 -9.68 -22.77 -13.60
C THR A 196 -9.04 -21.38 -13.70
N ASP A 197 -9.03 -20.63 -12.60
CA ASP A 197 -8.48 -19.27 -12.56
C ASP A 197 -6.95 -19.27 -12.68
N PHE A 198 -6.28 -20.23 -12.04
CA PHE A 198 -4.83 -20.43 -12.20
C PHE A 198 -4.43 -20.85 -13.62
N GLU A 199 -5.25 -21.65 -14.30
CA GLU A 199 -5.04 -21.99 -15.71
C GLU A 199 -5.13 -20.76 -16.62
N LYS A 200 -6.04 -19.83 -16.31
CA LYS A 200 -6.13 -18.54 -17.00
C LYS A 200 -4.93 -17.65 -16.68
N ALA A 201 -4.55 -17.55 -15.40
CA ALA A 201 -3.43 -16.74 -14.96
C ALA A 201 -2.10 -17.14 -15.61
N LYS A 202 -1.81 -18.43 -15.67
CA LYS A 202 -0.59 -18.98 -16.31
C LYS A 202 -0.45 -18.60 -17.80
N LYS A 203 -1.55 -18.37 -18.49
CA LYS A 203 -1.55 -17.99 -19.91
C LYS A 203 -1.34 -16.49 -20.13
N GLN A 204 -1.52 -15.67 -19.09
CA GLN A 204 -1.60 -14.22 -19.21
C GLN A 204 -0.50 -13.48 -18.43
N ALA A 205 0.13 -14.14 -17.45
CA ALA A 205 1.06 -13.49 -16.54
C ALA A 205 2.38 -14.23 -16.39
N ASP A 206 3.40 -13.47 -16.06
CA ASP A 206 4.76 -13.95 -15.75
C ASP A 206 4.91 -14.38 -14.28
N TYR A 207 4.05 -13.81 -13.39
CA TYR A 207 4.09 -14.03 -11.94
C TYR A 207 2.66 -14.04 -11.36
N ILE A 208 2.38 -15.01 -10.48
CA ILE A 208 1.03 -15.24 -9.95
C ILE A 208 1.01 -15.04 -8.45
N ILE A 209 0.22 -14.05 -8.00
CA ILE A 209 -0.02 -13.74 -6.59
C ILE A 209 -1.44 -14.18 -6.25
N CYS A 210 -1.57 -15.07 -5.28
CA CYS A 210 -2.86 -15.50 -4.76
C CYS A 210 -3.10 -14.90 -3.38
N THR A 211 -4.15 -14.11 -3.24
CA THR A 211 -4.53 -13.49 -1.97
C THR A 211 -5.74 -14.21 -1.38
N MET A 212 -5.66 -14.54 -0.09
CA MET A 212 -6.60 -15.43 0.58
C MET A 212 -7.11 -14.80 1.88
N HIS A 213 -8.40 -14.54 1.95
CA HIS A 213 -9.05 -14.14 3.19
C HIS A 213 -9.54 -15.39 3.91
N TRP A 214 -8.81 -15.84 4.93
CA TRP A 214 -8.91 -17.19 5.49
C TRP A 214 -8.47 -17.32 6.95
N GLY A 215 -8.67 -18.51 7.52
CA GLY A 215 -8.15 -18.86 8.85
C GLY A 215 -9.17 -18.63 9.96
N ASP A 216 -8.66 -18.57 11.18
CA ASP A 216 -9.45 -18.34 12.38
C ASP A 216 -9.09 -16.98 12.96
N GLU A 217 -10.10 -16.17 13.30
CA GLU A 217 -9.89 -14.88 13.94
C GLU A 217 -9.06 -15.00 15.22
N TYR A 218 -8.13 -14.06 15.41
CA TYR A 218 -7.32 -13.86 16.61
C TYR A 218 -6.37 -15.02 16.96
N LYS A 219 -6.09 -15.90 16.00
CA LYS A 219 -5.09 -16.98 16.14
C LYS A 219 -3.78 -16.58 15.48
N SER A 220 -2.71 -16.51 16.26
CA SER A 220 -1.38 -16.11 15.76
C SER A 220 -0.66 -17.19 14.94
N LEU A 221 -1.19 -18.42 14.90
CA LEU A 221 -0.64 -19.49 14.07
C LEU A 221 -1.66 -19.96 13.04
N PRO A 222 -1.20 -20.26 11.81
CA PRO A 222 -2.07 -20.75 10.76
C PRO A 222 -2.60 -22.15 11.11
N ASN A 223 -3.89 -22.36 10.86
CA ASN A 223 -4.53 -23.64 11.04
C ASN A 223 -4.17 -24.63 9.89
N ALA A 224 -4.58 -25.90 10.04
CA ALA A 224 -4.31 -26.94 9.03
C ALA A 224 -4.96 -26.64 7.68
N LYS A 225 -6.11 -25.95 7.66
CA LYS A 225 -6.84 -25.59 6.44
C LYS A 225 -6.09 -24.50 5.66
N GLN A 226 -5.55 -23.49 6.34
CA GLN A 226 -4.69 -22.48 5.71
C GLN A 226 -3.48 -23.12 5.04
N LYS A 227 -2.78 -24.02 5.76
CA LYS A 227 -1.61 -24.74 5.23
C LYS A 227 -1.96 -25.65 4.04
N SER A 228 -3.14 -26.24 4.03
CA SER A 228 -3.60 -27.08 2.92
C SER A 228 -3.89 -26.23 1.67
N TRP A 229 -4.57 -25.08 1.83
CA TRP A 229 -4.84 -24.17 0.71
C TRP A 229 -3.57 -23.52 0.18
N GLU A 230 -2.65 -23.13 1.05
CA GLU A 230 -1.33 -22.64 0.63
C GLU A 230 -0.62 -23.62 -0.28
N ARG A 231 -0.52 -24.89 0.15
CA ARG A 231 0.10 -25.96 -0.64
C ARG A 231 -0.60 -26.14 -1.98
N TYR A 232 -1.94 -26.16 -1.98
CA TYR A 232 -2.71 -26.29 -3.20
C TYR A 232 -2.50 -25.11 -4.16
N CYS A 233 -2.40 -23.89 -3.67
CA CYS A 233 -2.06 -22.74 -4.50
C CYS A 233 -0.69 -22.89 -5.17
N TYR A 234 0.31 -23.44 -4.46
CA TYR A 234 1.62 -23.69 -5.04
C TYR A 234 1.60 -24.83 -6.07
N GLU A 235 0.85 -25.90 -5.82
CA GLU A 235 0.61 -26.96 -6.79
C GLU A 235 -0.07 -26.41 -8.07
N LEU A 236 -0.96 -25.45 -7.93
CA LEU A 236 -1.58 -24.74 -9.04
C LEU A 236 -0.66 -23.74 -9.73
N GLY A 237 0.49 -23.41 -9.15
CA GLY A 237 1.50 -22.53 -9.74
C GLY A 237 1.54 -21.11 -9.21
N ALA A 238 1.03 -20.84 -8.01
CA ALA A 238 1.27 -19.58 -7.34
C ALA A 238 2.78 -19.33 -7.14
N ASP A 239 3.19 -18.09 -7.23
CA ASP A 239 4.54 -17.65 -6.85
C ASP A 239 4.53 -17.02 -5.46
N MET A 240 3.40 -16.43 -5.07
CA MET A 240 3.21 -15.81 -3.77
C MET A 240 1.80 -16.08 -3.25
N VAL A 241 1.67 -16.31 -1.93
CA VAL A 241 0.37 -16.48 -1.25
C VAL A 241 0.30 -15.50 -0.08
N ILE A 242 -0.68 -14.60 -0.11
CA ILE A 242 -0.85 -13.53 0.89
C ILE A 242 -2.19 -13.67 1.58
N GLY A 243 -2.15 -13.86 2.90
CA GLY A 243 -3.32 -14.07 3.74
C GLY A 243 -3.76 -12.83 4.51
N SER A 244 -5.05 -12.78 4.80
CA SER A 244 -5.75 -11.79 5.63
C SER A 244 -6.88 -12.47 6.41
N HIS A 245 -7.62 -11.77 7.27
CA HIS A 245 -8.74 -12.22 8.11
C HIS A 245 -8.41 -12.49 9.58
N PRO A 246 -7.32 -13.13 10.01
CA PRO A 246 -7.11 -13.39 11.45
C PRO A 246 -7.03 -12.13 12.32
N HIS A 247 -6.90 -10.94 11.75
CA HIS A 247 -6.74 -9.65 12.44
C HIS A 247 -5.53 -9.57 13.36
N VAL A 248 -4.67 -10.57 13.29
CA VAL A 248 -3.39 -10.65 13.99
C VAL A 248 -2.33 -11.11 13.00
N ILE A 249 -1.10 -10.73 13.24
CA ILE A 249 0.04 -11.21 12.46
C ILE A 249 0.14 -12.73 12.59
N GLN A 250 0.31 -13.41 11.47
CA GLN A 250 0.73 -14.82 11.40
C GLN A 250 2.08 -14.91 10.69
N PRO A 251 2.79 -16.03 10.80
CA PRO A 251 4.12 -16.18 10.23
C PRO A 251 4.21 -15.87 8.73
N VAL A 252 5.35 -15.32 8.35
CA VAL A 252 5.77 -15.19 6.95
C VAL A 252 6.88 -16.19 6.68
N GLU A 253 6.77 -16.91 5.57
CA GLU A 253 7.72 -17.93 5.17
C GLU A 253 8.21 -17.68 3.73
N ARG A 254 9.52 -17.51 3.56
CA ARG A 254 10.19 -17.62 2.27
C ARG A 254 10.80 -19.01 2.17
N LYS A 255 10.47 -19.74 1.11
CA LYS A 255 10.88 -21.14 0.95
C LYS A 255 11.12 -21.47 -0.52
N THR A 256 11.97 -22.47 -0.77
CA THR A 256 12.21 -22.97 -2.11
C THR A 256 11.32 -24.19 -2.36
N ILE A 257 10.51 -24.15 -3.42
CA ILE A 257 9.68 -25.25 -3.90
C ILE A 257 10.01 -25.43 -5.38
N ASP A 258 10.39 -26.65 -5.79
CA ASP A 258 10.76 -26.98 -7.17
C ASP A 258 11.81 -26.00 -7.76
N ASN A 259 12.84 -25.71 -6.98
CA ASN A 259 13.91 -24.76 -7.29
C ASN A 259 13.44 -23.31 -7.54
N LYS A 260 12.25 -22.93 -7.11
CA LYS A 260 11.72 -21.57 -7.17
C LYS A 260 11.48 -21.03 -5.79
N GLU A 261 11.91 -19.78 -5.57
CA GLU A 261 11.60 -19.06 -4.35
C GLU A 261 10.12 -18.70 -4.29
N LYS A 262 9.48 -19.07 -3.21
CA LYS A 262 8.07 -18.81 -2.91
C LYS A 262 7.95 -18.01 -1.63
N LEU A 263 6.91 -17.19 -1.52
CA LEU A 263 6.66 -16.34 -0.36
C LEU A 263 5.22 -16.51 0.11
N THR A 264 5.05 -16.93 1.37
CA THR A 264 3.75 -16.98 2.04
C THR A 264 3.72 -16.01 3.21
N ALA A 265 2.71 -15.17 3.28
CA ALA A 265 2.29 -14.52 4.52
C ALA A 265 0.93 -15.11 4.91
N TYR A 266 0.81 -15.75 6.05
CA TYR A 266 -0.47 -16.36 6.45
C TYR A 266 -1.49 -15.31 6.91
N SER A 267 -1.04 -14.22 7.54
CA SER A 267 -1.83 -13.02 7.83
C SER A 267 -0.93 -11.83 8.13
N LEU A 268 -1.29 -10.68 7.58
CA LEU A 268 -0.59 -9.41 7.81
C LEU A 268 -1.16 -8.62 9.00
N GLY A 269 -2.23 -9.11 9.62
CA GLY A 269 -2.93 -8.42 10.71
C GLY A 269 -3.77 -7.23 10.23
N ASN A 270 -4.15 -6.36 11.15
CA ASN A 270 -4.92 -5.16 10.84
C ASN A 270 -4.03 -4.06 10.30
N PHE A 271 -4.33 -3.55 9.09
CA PHE A 271 -3.69 -2.31 8.63
C PHE A 271 -4.23 -1.11 9.41
N VAL A 272 -5.54 -1.04 9.56
CA VAL A 272 -6.18 -0.10 10.49
C VAL A 272 -7.47 -0.71 11.04
N SER A 273 -7.70 -0.57 12.35
CA SER A 273 -8.87 -1.11 13.02
C SER A 273 -9.06 -0.43 14.38
N ASN A 274 -10.28 -0.49 14.92
CA ASN A 274 -10.53 -0.16 16.33
C ASN A 274 -10.49 -1.39 17.25
N GLN A 275 -10.01 -2.53 16.80
CA GLN A 275 -9.72 -3.67 17.66
C GLN A 275 -8.47 -3.38 18.48
N ARG A 276 -8.61 -3.31 19.83
CA ARG A 276 -7.55 -2.81 20.72
C ARG A 276 -7.01 -3.85 21.69
N ASP A 277 -7.47 -5.08 21.61
CA ASP A 277 -6.93 -6.15 22.44
C ASP A 277 -5.53 -6.57 21.96
N ARG A 278 -4.81 -7.26 22.84
CA ARG A 278 -3.47 -7.78 22.55
C ARG A 278 -3.43 -8.52 21.22
N TYR A 279 -2.36 -8.33 20.44
CA TYR A 279 -2.07 -8.80 19.10
C TYR A 279 -2.83 -8.11 17.95
N LYS A 280 -3.91 -7.36 18.23
CA LYS A 280 -4.76 -6.72 17.19
C LYS A 280 -4.46 -5.25 16.94
N ASN A 281 -3.49 -4.68 17.69
CA ASN A 281 -3.20 -3.25 17.73
C ASN A 281 -2.37 -2.74 16.56
N GLY A 282 -2.13 -3.56 15.54
CA GLY A 282 -1.31 -3.23 14.39
C GLY A 282 -1.16 -4.42 13.46
N GLY A 283 -0.18 -4.35 12.61
CA GLY A 283 0.09 -5.37 11.61
C GLY A 283 1.51 -5.28 11.06
N MET A 284 1.70 -5.91 9.91
CA MET A 284 2.94 -5.79 9.16
C MET A 284 2.67 -5.37 7.71
N MET A 285 3.59 -4.64 7.13
CA MET A 285 3.75 -4.51 5.69
C MET A 285 4.71 -5.57 5.21
N LEU A 286 4.30 -6.36 4.23
CA LEU A 286 5.19 -7.25 3.53
C LEU A 286 5.69 -6.55 2.28
N ARG A 287 7.01 -6.44 2.14
CA ARG A 287 7.65 -5.86 0.96
C ARG A 287 8.39 -6.93 0.21
N SER A 288 8.34 -6.89 -1.09
CA SER A 288 9.09 -7.81 -1.95
C SER A 288 9.52 -7.13 -3.24
N GLU A 289 10.55 -7.68 -3.87
CA GLU A 289 11.00 -7.31 -5.20
C GLU A 289 11.03 -8.56 -6.07
N ILE A 290 10.36 -8.49 -7.20
CA ILE A 290 10.42 -9.52 -8.23
C ILE A 290 11.15 -8.96 -9.45
N ALA A 291 11.90 -9.81 -10.14
CA ALA A 291 12.66 -9.38 -11.33
C ALA A 291 12.71 -10.51 -12.37
N ARG A 292 12.85 -10.13 -13.63
CA ARG A 292 13.08 -11.06 -14.72
C ARG A 292 14.54 -11.50 -14.76
N GLU A 293 14.77 -12.80 -14.61
CA GLU A 293 16.09 -13.44 -14.76
C GLU A 293 15.95 -14.66 -15.67
N ASN A 294 16.81 -14.77 -16.66
CA ASN A 294 16.81 -15.91 -17.58
C ASN A 294 15.40 -16.26 -18.14
N ASN A 295 14.66 -15.24 -18.57
CA ASN A 295 13.28 -15.31 -19.07
C ASN A 295 12.23 -15.78 -18.05
N GLN A 296 12.56 -15.89 -16.77
CA GLN A 296 11.61 -16.18 -15.71
C GLN A 296 11.53 -14.99 -14.73
N VAL A 297 10.35 -14.75 -14.17
CA VAL A 297 10.22 -13.78 -13.08
C VAL A 297 10.41 -14.50 -11.76
N VAL A 298 11.31 -13.97 -10.94
CA VAL A 298 11.73 -14.59 -9.68
C VAL A 298 11.63 -13.60 -8.51
N LEU A 299 11.41 -14.12 -7.31
CA LEU A 299 11.47 -13.34 -6.08
C LEU A 299 12.93 -13.05 -5.72
N LYS A 300 13.32 -11.79 -5.75
CA LYS A 300 14.68 -11.31 -5.43
C LYS A 300 14.86 -11.03 -3.95
N LYS A 301 13.95 -10.23 -3.41
CA LYS A 301 13.98 -9.78 -2.02
C LYS A 301 12.61 -9.90 -1.40
N ALA A 302 12.59 -10.14 -0.11
CA ALA A 302 11.42 -9.99 0.73
C ALA A 302 11.84 -9.62 2.14
N ASP A 303 11.11 -8.70 2.73
CA ASP A 303 11.22 -8.31 4.13
C ASP A 303 9.85 -7.85 4.65
N TYR A 304 9.72 -7.68 5.96
CA TYR A 304 8.52 -7.14 6.55
C TYR A 304 8.85 -5.94 7.44
N MET A 305 7.90 -5.02 7.57
CA MET A 305 7.96 -3.88 8.47
C MET A 305 6.77 -3.91 9.42
N LEU A 306 7.02 -3.84 10.71
CA LEU A 306 5.98 -3.75 11.72
C LEU A 306 5.47 -2.33 11.87
N PHE A 307 4.18 -2.20 12.16
CA PHE A 307 3.55 -0.93 12.50
C PHE A 307 2.49 -1.13 13.58
N TYR A 308 2.27 -0.08 14.36
CA TYR A 308 1.28 -0.01 15.43
C TYR A 308 0.17 0.96 15.05
N VAL A 309 -1.07 0.65 15.38
CA VAL A 309 -2.21 1.57 15.23
C VAL A 309 -2.36 2.37 16.52
N HIS A 310 -1.87 3.59 16.51
CA HIS A 310 -2.03 4.55 17.60
C HIS A 310 -3.40 5.19 17.57
N THR A 311 -3.96 5.49 18.74
CA THR A 311 -5.19 6.28 18.88
C THR A 311 -4.93 7.50 19.74
N ALA A 312 -5.20 8.68 19.19
CA ALA A 312 -5.16 9.93 19.94
C ALA A 312 -6.59 10.44 20.20
N GLU A 313 -6.88 10.85 21.42
CA GLU A 313 -8.16 11.48 21.75
C GLU A 313 -8.02 13.00 21.58
N GLU A 314 -8.90 13.57 20.76
CA GLU A 314 -9.01 15.01 20.59
C GLU A 314 -10.46 15.42 20.84
N GLY A 315 -10.72 16.00 22.02
CA GLY A 315 -12.07 16.27 22.49
C GLY A 315 -12.90 14.99 22.62
N ALA A 316 -14.00 14.91 21.88
CA ALA A 316 -14.90 13.74 21.88
C ALA A 316 -14.57 12.70 20.79
N TYR A 317 -13.51 12.91 20.00
CA TYR A 317 -13.17 12.11 18.84
C TYR A 317 -11.87 11.34 19.06
N LYS A 318 -11.80 10.16 18.40
CA LYS A 318 -10.59 9.33 18.33
C LYS A 318 -10.00 9.40 16.94
N HIS A 319 -8.78 9.89 16.83
CA HIS A 319 -8.00 9.84 15.58
C HIS A 319 -7.09 8.62 15.58
N TYR A 320 -6.93 8.01 14.42
CA TYR A 320 -6.15 6.78 14.23
C TYR A 320 -4.93 7.09 13.38
N TYR A 321 -3.77 6.58 13.80
CA TYR A 321 -2.50 6.77 13.11
C TYR A 321 -1.81 5.42 12.94
N VAL A 322 -1.42 5.09 11.73
CA VAL A 322 -0.59 3.92 11.45
C VAL A 322 0.88 4.32 11.58
N LEU A 323 1.53 3.84 12.62
CA LEU A 323 2.87 4.24 13.00
C LEU A 323 3.86 3.10 12.76
N PRO A 324 4.88 3.25 11.88
CA PRO A 324 5.95 2.28 11.78
C PRO A 324 6.70 2.15 13.11
N ASP A 325 7.41 1.03 13.33
CA ASP A 325 8.34 0.94 14.45
C ASP A 325 9.53 1.88 14.21
N TYR A 326 9.49 3.01 14.87
CA TYR A 326 10.44 4.11 14.72
C TYR A 326 10.92 4.55 16.11
N PRO A 327 12.18 4.95 16.27
CA PRO A 327 12.66 5.45 17.56
C PRO A 327 12.05 6.82 17.87
N TYR A 328 10.90 6.81 18.53
CA TYR A 328 10.20 8.01 19.01
C TYR A 328 10.77 8.56 20.32
N ASP A 329 11.95 8.16 20.73
CA ASP A 329 12.53 8.37 22.08
C ASP A 329 12.55 9.84 22.52
N SER A 330 12.77 10.76 21.59
CA SER A 330 12.71 12.20 21.89
C SER A 330 11.30 12.77 22.02
N LEU A 331 10.27 11.99 21.63
CA LEU A 331 8.89 12.43 21.46
C LEU A 331 7.91 11.61 22.27
N ASP A 332 8.35 10.50 22.84
CA ASP A 332 7.53 9.55 23.57
C ASP A 332 6.68 10.18 24.69
N GLY A 333 7.22 11.15 25.41
CA GLY A 333 6.49 11.86 26.47
C GLY A 333 5.34 12.76 25.97
N GLN A 334 5.33 13.09 24.67
CA GLN A 334 4.33 13.97 24.07
C GLN A 334 3.30 13.22 23.21
N PHE A 335 3.70 12.06 22.67
CA PHE A 335 2.90 11.32 21.69
C PHE A 335 2.11 10.17 22.31
N PHE A 336 2.74 9.42 23.22
CA PHE A 336 2.14 8.27 23.88
C PHE A 336 1.98 8.48 25.37
N SER A 337 0.84 8.09 25.93
CA SER A 337 0.75 7.87 27.38
C SER A 337 1.66 6.69 27.79
N ALA A 338 2.04 6.61 29.06
CA ALA A 338 2.85 5.49 29.57
C ALA A 338 2.19 4.12 29.29
N THR A 339 0.86 4.04 29.46
CA THR A 339 0.09 2.81 29.19
C THR A 339 0.11 2.44 27.72
N GLU A 340 -0.05 3.42 26.82
CA GLU A 340 -0.07 3.15 25.39
C GLU A 340 1.31 2.78 24.88
N ARG A 341 2.36 3.39 25.39
CA ARG A 341 3.75 3.01 25.12
C ARG A 341 4.00 1.55 25.48
N ALA A 342 3.62 1.13 26.67
CA ALA A 342 3.74 -0.26 27.10
C ALA A 342 2.96 -1.22 26.17
N THR A 343 1.76 -0.83 25.73
CA THR A 343 0.94 -1.62 24.79
C THR A 343 1.61 -1.72 23.41
N ARG A 344 2.16 -0.63 22.89
CA ARG A 344 2.91 -0.58 21.63
C ARG A 344 4.14 -1.48 21.70
N ASP A 345 4.95 -1.33 22.74
CA ASP A 345 6.18 -2.10 22.92
C ASP A 345 5.90 -3.59 23.08
N GLN A 346 4.81 -3.93 23.77
CA GLN A 346 4.34 -5.31 23.89
C GLN A 346 3.93 -5.86 22.52
N PHE A 347 3.21 -5.08 21.71
CA PHE A 347 2.82 -5.49 20.35
C PHE A 347 4.04 -5.80 19.48
N PHE A 348 5.04 -4.92 19.48
CA PHE A 348 6.27 -5.14 18.71
C PHE A 348 7.07 -6.33 19.21
N THR A 349 7.16 -6.51 20.53
CA THR A 349 7.84 -7.67 21.14
C THR A 349 7.14 -8.97 20.76
N ASP A 350 5.82 -9.06 20.95
CA ASP A 350 5.03 -10.24 20.60
C ASP A 350 5.15 -10.60 19.11
N SER A 351 5.12 -9.58 18.24
CA SER A 351 5.23 -9.76 16.79
C SER A 351 6.61 -10.29 16.40
N ARG A 352 7.68 -9.77 17.00
CA ARG A 352 9.06 -10.24 16.77
C ARG A 352 9.27 -11.65 17.30
N ASP A 353 8.75 -11.96 18.49
CA ASP A 353 8.82 -13.31 19.06
C ASP A 353 8.12 -14.33 18.17
N LEU A 354 6.93 -13.97 17.63
CA LEU A 354 6.22 -14.79 16.68
C LEU A 354 7.06 -15.03 15.42
N MET A 355 7.61 -13.96 14.82
CA MET A 355 8.38 -14.05 13.60
C MET A 355 9.72 -14.77 13.80
N ASN A 356 10.42 -14.53 14.91
CA ASN A 356 11.66 -15.25 15.25
C ASN A 356 11.44 -16.74 15.44
N LYS A 357 10.30 -17.13 16.04
CA LYS A 357 9.99 -18.53 16.33
C LYS A 357 9.40 -19.28 15.13
N HIS A 358 8.60 -18.63 14.31
CA HIS A 358 7.78 -19.29 13.29
C HIS A 358 7.96 -18.72 11.87
N GLY A 359 8.53 -17.53 11.71
CA GLY A 359 8.91 -16.99 10.42
C GLY A 359 10.10 -17.76 9.81
N LYS A 360 10.19 -17.78 8.48
CA LYS A 360 11.29 -18.48 7.80
C LYS A 360 11.91 -17.61 6.71
N ASN A 361 13.22 -17.45 6.77
CA ASN A 361 14.03 -16.77 5.76
C ASN A 361 13.50 -15.39 5.36
N ILE A 362 13.04 -14.63 6.34
CA ILE A 362 12.48 -13.28 6.17
C ILE A 362 13.04 -12.35 7.23
N ALA A 363 13.53 -11.19 6.82
CA ALA A 363 14.11 -10.20 7.72
C ALA A 363 13.11 -9.08 8.04
N GLU A 364 13.23 -8.48 9.24
CA GLU A 364 12.52 -7.25 9.56
C GLU A 364 13.24 -6.05 8.95
N PHE A 365 12.51 -5.22 8.22
CA PHE A 365 12.96 -3.89 7.82
C PHE A 365 12.56 -2.88 8.88
N LYS A 366 13.51 -2.14 9.38
CA LYS A 366 13.27 -1.03 10.31
C LYS A 366 13.44 0.29 9.59
N VAL A 367 12.47 1.18 9.80
CA VAL A 367 12.60 2.55 9.32
C VAL A 367 13.76 3.21 10.06
N GLY A 368 14.80 3.63 9.33
CA GLY A 368 15.89 4.42 9.91
C GLY A 368 15.41 5.81 10.33
N LYS A 369 16.26 6.56 11.04
CA LYS A 369 15.96 7.97 11.36
C LYS A 369 15.50 8.70 10.11
N ASN A 370 14.28 9.20 10.14
CA ASN A 370 13.68 9.93 9.05
C ASN A 370 13.37 11.35 9.51
N ILE A 371 14.08 12.29 8.97
CA ILE A 371 13.96 13.71 9.35
C ILE A 371 12.53 14.23 9.12
N THR A 372 11.82 13.69 8.15
CA THR A 372 10.43 14.05 7.87
C THR A 372 9.49 13.59 9.00
N PHE A 373 9.71 12.40 9.56
CA PHE A 373 8.94 11.94 10.72
C PHE A 373 9.18 12.81 11.94
N ASP A 374 10.45 13.11 12.24
CA ASP A 374 10.80 14.00 13.36
C ASP A 374 10.15 15.38 13.20
N ARG A 375 10.15 15.93 11.99
CA ARG A 375 9.52 17.22 11.68
C ARG A 375 8.00 17.19 11.92
N VAL A 376 7.30 16.19 11.38
CA VAL A 376 5.84 16.06 11.55
C VAL A 376 5.45 15.88 13.02
N LEU A 377 6.21 15.07 13.77
CA LEU A 377 5.95 14.82 15.18
C LEU A 377 6.13 16.07 16.04
N LYS A 378 7.14 16.88 15.75
CA LYS A 378 7.38 18.16 16.45
C LYS A 378 6.42 19.26 16.02
N GLY A 379 5.81 19.11 14.87
CA GLY A 379 5.15 20.19 14.16
C GLY A 379 6.15 21.14 13.48
N TYR A 380 5.82 21.61 12.32
CA TYR A 380 6.61 22.60 11.60
C TYR A 380 5.72 23.51 10.75
N TYR A 381 6.28 24.60 10.29
CA TYR A 381 5.61 25.51 9.38
C TYR A 381 6.17 25.34 7.98
N ALA A 382 5.35 25.50 6.99
CA ALA A 382 5.72 25.45 5.59
C ALA A 382 4.89 26.43 4.76
N ILE A 383 5.26 26.59 3.53
CA ILE A 383 4.49 27.35 2.54
C ILE A 383 3.80 26.35 1.62
N GLU A 384 2.49 26.45 1.54
CA GLU A 384 1.67 25.69 0.60
C GLU A 384 1.53 26.48 -0.70
N ILE A 385 1.81 25.82 -1.82
CA ILE A 385 1.65 26.34 -3.18
C ILE A 385 0.89 25.35 -4.04
N ASP A 386 0.33 25.80 -5.16
CA ASP A 386 -0.21 24.91 -6.19
C ASP A 386 0.90 24.13 -6.89
N SER A 387 0.66 22.87 -7.25
CA SER A 387 1.66 22.04 -7.90
C SER A 387 2.07 22.54 -9.29
N SER A 388 1.23 23.31 -9.96
CA SER A 388 1.55 23.96 -11.22
C SER A 388 2.69 24.98 -11.11
N GLU A 389 2.85 25.55 -9.91
CA GLU A 389 3.88 26.55 -9.59
C GLU A 389 5.24 25.90 -9.20
N LEU A 390 5.28 24.61 -8.95
CA LEU A 390 6.46 23.93 -8.41
C LEU A 390 7.71 24.12 -9.30
N ARG A 391 7.59 23.92 -10.60
CA ARG A 391 8.72 24.09 -11.52
C ARG A 391 9.26 25.51 -11.54
N TYR A 392 8.36 26.47 -11.45
CA TYR A 392 8.75 27.89 -11.38
C TYR A 392 9.51 28.15 -10.08
N MET A 393 9.00 27.65 -8.96
CA MET A 393 9.60 27.84 -7.64
C MET A 393 10.97 27.16 -7.51
N GLU A 394 11.12 25.93 -8.01
CA GLU A 394 12.42 25.22 -8.04
C GLU A 394 13.50 25.99 -8.80
N HIS A 395 13.10 26.70 -9.85
CA HIS A 395 14.03 27.49 -10.66
C HIS A 395 14.41 28.83 -10.02
N GLN A 396 13.46 29.48 -9.36
CA GLN A 396 13.65 30.79 -8.75
C GLN A 396 14.23 30.72 -7.33
N LEU A 397 13.91 29.64 -6.59
CA LEU A 397 14.34 29.42 -5.21
C LEU A 397 14.98 28.03 -5.03
N PRO A 398 16.14 27.77 -5.67
CA PRO A 398 16.73 26.44 -5.67
C PRO A 398 17.17 25.93 -4.28
N HIS A 399 17.20 26.83 -3.26
CA HIS A 399 17.52 26.48 -1.87
C HIS A 399 16.29 26.16 -1.02
N MET A 400 15.08 26.33 -1.57
CA MET A 400 13.85 26.07 -0.83
C MET A 400 13.49 24.59 -0.98
N GLU A 401 13.60 23.87 0.11
CA GLU A 401 13.32 22.42 0.12
C GLU A 401 11.85 22.15 -0.23
N VAL A 402 11.59 21.28 -1.20
CA VAL A 402 10.28 20.68 -1.41
C VAL A 402 10.11 19.58 -0.36
N ILE A 403 9.16 19.79 0.56
CA ILE A 403 8.97 18.91 1.70
C ILE A 403 7.97 17.79 1.37
N TYR A 404 6.92 18.13 0.65
CA TYR A 404 5.80 17.22 0.44
C TYR A 404 4.92 17.68 -0.72
N SER A 405 4.36 16.75 -1.48
CA SER A 405 3.31 17.02 -2.45
C SER A 405 2.09 16.18 -2.14
N GLU A 406 0.92 16.79 -2.00
CA GLU A 406 -0.34 16.12 -1.72
C GLU A 406 -1.39 16.51 -2.77
N ARG A 407 -2.28 15.57 -3.08
CA ARG A 407 -3.51 15.88 -3.80
C ARG A 407 -4.65 15.97 -2.81
N ASP A 408 -5.36 17.07 -2.82
CA ASP A 408 -6.58 17.21 -2.04
C ASP A 408 -7.72 16.34 -2.59
N LEU A 409 -8.83 16.32 -1.88
CA LEU A 409 -10.03 15.55 -2.23
C LEU A 409 -10.64 15.95 -3.59
N ASP A 410 -10.36 17.19 -4.05
CA ASP A 410 -10.84 17.72 -5.32
C ASP A 410 -9.86 17.46 -6.47
N GLY A 411 -8.75 16.75 -6.19
CA GLY A 411 -7.72 16.40 -7.16
C GLY A 411 -6.69 17.48 -7.43
N LYS A 412 -6.75 18.61 -6.71
CA LYS A 412 -5.71 19.63 -6.75
C LYS A 412 -4.50 19.15 -5.99
N SER A 413 -3.34 19.32 -6.59
CA SER A 413 -2.08 18.97 -5.95
C SER A 413 -1.55 20.18 -5.21
N HIS A 414 -1.34 20.02 -3.91
CA HIS A 414 -0.69 20.97 -3.04
C HIS A 414 0.75 20.56 -2.81
N VAL A 415 1.65 21.50 -2.81
CA VAL A 415 3.06 21.26 -2.55
C VAL A 415 3.48 22.11 -1.36
N LEU A 416 4.13 21.47 -0.38
CA LEU A 416 4.72 22.13 0.77
C LEU A 416 6.20 22.38 0.51
N ILE A 417 6.62 23.63 0.61
CA ILE A 417 8.00 24.09 0.43
C ILE A 417 8.47 24.91 1.61
N GLY A 418 9.77 24.99 1.82
CA GLY A 418 10.38 25.91 2.77
C GLY A 418 10.09 25.56 4.22
N TYR A 419 10.70 24.48 4.73
CA TYR A 419 10.63 24.11 6.15
C TYR A 419 11.00 25.27 7.08
N ALA A 420 10.19 25.47 8.13
CA ALA A 420 10.45 26.45 9.18
C ALA A 420 10.04 25.90 10.55
N GLU A 421 10.88 26.12 11.56
CA GLU A 421 10.61 25.68 12.93
C GLU A 421 9.67 26.63 13.70
N SER A 422 9.38 27.78 13.14
CA SER A 422 8.47 28.78 13.73
C SER A 422 7.65 29.49 12.70
N GLU A 423 6.50 30.02 13.09
CA GLU A 423 5.64 30.85 12.26
C GLU A 423 6.38 32.09 11.73
N VAL A 424 7.23 32.71 12.55
CA VAL A 424 8.02 33.89 12.15
C VAL A 424 8.95 33.55 11.00
N ALA A 425 9.65 32.39 11.07
CA ALA A 425 10.51 31.94 10.00
C ALA A 425 9.71 31.61 8.73
N ALA A 426 8.53 30.99 8.86
CA ALA A 426 7.65 30.71 7.72
C ALA A 426 7.12 32.01 7.06
N ARG A 427 6.80 33.03 7.85
CA ARG A 427 6.44 34.36 7.32
C ARG A 427 7.60 35.00 6.56
N GLY A 428 8.84 34.82 7.03
CA GLY A 428 10.05 35.23 6.30
C GLY A 428 10.20 34.51 4.96
N ASN A 429 10.00 33.20 4.94
CA ASN A 429 10.00 32.40 3.72
C ASN A 429 8.91 32.88 2.73
N LYS A 430 7.71 33.15 3.23
CA LYS A 430 6.62 33.70 2.41
C LYS A 430 6.98 35.05 1.81
N GLN A 431 7.60 35.96 2.59
CA GLN A 431 8.04 37.25 2.08
C GLN A 431 9.05 37.13 0.93
N MET A 432 9.95 36.16 1.00
CA MET A 432 10.86 35.89 -0.12
C MET A 432 10.11 35.44 -1.38
N ILE A 433 9.09 34.60 -1.25
CA ILE A 433 8.22 34.17 -2.35
C ILE A 433 7.46 35.38 -2.92
N ASP A 434 6.92 36.23 -2.08
CA ASP A 434 6.15 37.39 -2.49
C ASP A 434 7.00 38.46 -3.23
N LEU A 435 8.33 38.44 -3.06
CA LEU A 435 9.27 39.30 -3.77
C LEU A 435 9.64 38.80 -5.19
N ILE A 436 9.32 37.58 -5.54
CA ILE A 436 9.59 37.01 -6.86
C ILE A 436 8.61 37.63 -7.87
N ALA A 437 9.13 38.10 -9.00
CA ALA A 437 8.29 38.57 -10.10
C ALA A 437 7.39 37.41 -10.59
N ASN A 438 6.10 37.67 -10.81
CA ASN A 438 5.07 36.67 -11.10
C ASN A 438 4.89 35.64 -9.96
N LYS A 439 4.82 36.15 -8.73
CA LYS A 439 4.55 35.30 -7.55
C LYS A 439 3.33 34.41 -7.77
N PRO A 440 3.37 33.17 -7.23
CA PRO A 440 2.27 32.24 -7.37
C PRO A 440 1.00 32.76 -6.71
N GLU A 441 -0.15 32.42 -7.31
CA GLU A 441 -1.45 32.64 -6.68
C GLU A 441 -1.65 31.63 -5.53
N ASN A 442 -2.41 32.03 -4.51
CA ASN A 442 -2.80 31.16 -3.38
C ASN A 442 -1.65 30.64 -2.50
N VAL A 443 -0.62 31.43 -2.29
CA VAL A 443 0.46 31.09 -1.36
C VAL A 443 -0.02 31.20 0.09
N LYS A 444 0.00 30.11 0.84
CA LYS A 444 -0.46 30.05 2.23
C LYS A 444 0.66 29.60 3.16
N ILE A 445 0.64 30.11 4.38
CA ILE A 445 1.44 29.56 5.47
C ILE A 445 0.62 28.47 6.15
N VAL A 446 1.19 27.29 6.30
CA VAL A 446 0.54 26.17 6.95
C VAL A 446 1.38 25.67 8.12
N HIS A 447 0.72 25.21 9.17
CA HIS A 447 1.32 24.45 10.25
C HIS A 447 1.03 22.98 10.01
N VAL A 448 2.08 22.20 9.82
CA VAL A 448 2.03 20.74 9.65
C VAL A 448 2.31 20.11 10.99
N SER A 449 1.41 19.28 11.46
CA SER A 449 1.56 18.55 12.72
C SER A 449 1.00 17.14 12.59
N ARG A 450 1.15 16.37 13.65
CA ARG A 450 0.51 15.04 13.74
C ARG A 450 -1.01 15.06 13.56
N PHE A 451 -1.65 16.21 13.67
CA PHE A 451 -3.08 16.39 13.50
C PHE A 451 -3.46 16.87 12.08
N GLY A 452 -2.51 16.87 11.15
CA GLY A 452 -2.71 17.30 9.77
C GLY A 452 -2.13 18.68 9.47
N ILE A 453 -2.57 19.25 8.36
CA ILE A 453 -2.12 20.54 7.85
C ILE A 453 -3.20 21.58 8.18
N LYS A 454 -2.79 22.69 8.82
CA LYS A 454 -3.68 23.77 9.21
C LYS A 454 -3.15 25.09 8.65
N GLU A 455 -3.99 25.80 7.90
CA GLU A 455 -3.66 27.14 7.42
C GLU A 455 -3.49 28.11 8.60
N ILE A 456 -2.44 28.92 8.56
CA ILE A 456 -2.16 30.02 9.48
C ILE A 456 -2.61 31.32 8.82
N LYS A 457 -3.59 31.97 9.41
CA LYS A 457 -4.16 33.23 8.91
C LYS A 457 -3.27 34.42 9.20
#